data_86a3f5da152b2aec622b1711edbd9a71
#
_entry.id   86a3f5da152b2aec622b1711edbd9a71
#
_cell.length_a   1.000
_cell.length_b   1.000
_cell.length_c   1.000
_cell.angle_alpha   90.00
_cell.angle_beta   90.00
_cell.angle_gamma   90.00
#
_symmetry.space_group_name_H-M   'P 1'
#
loop_
_entity.id
_entity.type
_entity.pdbx_description
1 polymer ?
#
loop_
_entity_poly.entity_id
_entity_poly.type
_entity_poly.pdbx_seq_one_letter_code
_entity_poly.pdbx_strand_id
1 'polypeptide(L)'
;AALKLSGLEEAPDHLAVFAEKTDQIGAGLGRATMPETTEYSVVAAICSMWLAARAEGIGLGWVSILNPDRIHDILDVPASWKFVGYLCIGYPQAECDRPELEQAKWESRRGAGEFTIRR
;
A
#
# COMPACT_ATOMS: atom_id res chain seq x y z
N ALA A 1 11.26 -16.17 -10.70
CA ALA A 1 11.94 -14.88 -10.53
C ALA A 1 12.01 -14.57 -9.05
N ALA A 2 13.22 -14.31 -8.52
CA ALA A 2 13.37 -13.88 -7.14
C ALA A 2 12.67 -12.52 -7.00
N LEU A 3 11.69 -12.42 -6.09
CA LEU A 3 11.12 -11.16 -5.65
C LEU A 3 12.24 -10.32 -5.04
N LYS A 4 12.52 -9.17 -5.61
CA LYS A 4 13.43 -8.22 -5.00
C LYS A 4 12.73 -7.58 -3.81
N LEU A 5 13.19 -7.89 -2.62
CA LEU A 5 12.82 -7.22 -1.38
C LEU A 5 13.87 -6.17 -0.98
N SER A 6 14.65 -5.71 -1.95
CA SER A 6 15.75 -4.77 -1.71
C SER A 6 15.30 -3.51 -0.98
N GLY A 7 14.11 -3.01 -1.26
CA GLY A 7 13.56 -1.86 -0.56
C GLY A 7 13.43 -2.04 0.96
N LEU A 8 13.32 -3.27 1.48
CA LEU A 8 13.29 -3.55 2.91
C LEU A 8 14.66 -3.38 3.60
N GLU A 9 15.74 -3.49 2.87
CA GLU A 9 17.10 -3.34 3.41
C GLU A 9 17.71 -1.99 3.09
N GLU A 10 17.30 -1.38 1.97
CA GLU A 10 17.94 -0.19 1.39
C GLU A 10 17.20 1.11 1.70
N ALA A 11 15.88 1.06 1.93
CA ALA A 11 15.10 2.26 2.19
C ALA A 11 15.45 2.83 3.58
N PRO A 12 15.72 4.14 3.68
CA PRO A 12 16.06 4.77 4.96
C PRO A 12 14.87 4.88 5.91
N ASP A 13 13.65 4.98 5.38
CA ASP A 13 12.45 5.14 6.16
C ASP A 13 11.41 4.06 5.83
N HIS A 14 10.74 3.60 6.88
CA HIS A 14 9.71 2.58 6.80
C HIS A 14 8.45 3.02 7.52
N LEU A 15 7.29 2.72 6.94
CA LEU A 15 6.00 3.06 7.51
C LEU A 15 5.07 1.85 7.46
N ALA A 16 4.71 1.31 8.61
CA ALA A 16 3.62 0.35 8.70
C ALA A 16 2.29 1.08 8.82
N VAL A 17 1.34 0.75 7.98
CA VAL A 17 0.05 1.44 7.87
C VAL A 17 -1.07 0.52 8.30
N PHE A 18 -1.93 1.01 9.17
CA PHE A 18 -3.05 0.27 9.73
C PHE A 18 -4.36 1.02 9.52
N ALA A 19 -5.45 0.28 9.47
CA ALA A 19 -6.80 0.79 9.55
C ALA A 19 -7.35 0.53 10.95
N GLU A 20 -7.71 1.58 11.68
CA GLU A 20 -8.41 1.43 12.94
C GLU A 20 -9.84 0.97 12.70
N LYS A 21 -10.21 -0.17 13.28
CA LYS A 21 -11.57 -0.70 13.24
C LYS A 21 -12.31 -0.30 14.51
N THR A 22 -12.95 0.85 14.45
CA THR A 22 -13.85 1.29 15.53
C THR A 22 -15.27 1.43 15.01
N ASP A 23 -16.22 0.92 15.75
CA ASP A 23 -17.65 0.97 15.40
C ASP A 23 -18.27 2.35 15.67
N GLN A 24 -17.54 3.24 16.32
CA GLN A 24 -18.03 4.53 16.81
C GLN A 24 -17.94 5.66 15.78
N ILE A 25 -17.09 5.57 14.77
CA ILE A 25 -16.83 6.66 13.81
C ILE A 25 -17.81 6.62 12.65
N GLY A 26 -18.36 7.80 12.28
CA GLY A 26 -19.19 7.97 11.06
C GLY A 26 -20.56 7.32 11.14
N ALA A 27 -21.12 7.16 12.34
CA ALA A 27 -22.43 6.52 12.57
C ALA A 27 -22.62 5.14 11.91
N GLY A 28 -21.54 4.51 11.47
CA GLY A 28 -21.53 3.15 10.93
C GLY A 28 -22.21 2.94 9.56
N LEU A 29 -22.74 3.98 8.93
CA LEU A 29 -23.58 3.85 7.74
C LEU A 29 -22.93 3.11 6.57
N GLY A 30 -21.72 3.50 6.18
CA GLY A 30 -21.01 2.85 5.06
C GLY A 30 -20.57 1.42 5.39
N ARG A 31 -20.18 1.19 6.63
CA ARG A 31 -19.68 -0.12 7.10
C ARG A 31 -20.77 -1.15 7.34
N ALA A 32 -22.02 -0.73 7.45
CA ALA A 32 -23.16 -1.64 7.60
C ALA A 32 -23.30 -2.60 6.40
N THR A 33 -22.97 -2.12 5.21
CA THR A 33 -23.05 -2.90 3.96
C THR A 33 -21.69 -3.30 3.40
N MET A 34 -20.66 -2.49 3.65
CA MET A 34 -19.30 -2.69 3.15
C MET A 34 -18.29 -2.44 4.29
N PRO A 35 -18.08 -3.40 5.18
CA PRO A 35 -17.21 -3.24 6.36
C PRO A 35 -15.74 -2.93 6.01
N GLU A 36 -15.31 -3.27 4.80
CA GLU A 36 -13.97 -3.05 4.27
C GLU A 36 -13.70 -1.61 3.82
N THR A 37 -14.70 -0.72 3.83
CA THR A 37 -14.53 0.67 3.38
C THR A 37 -13.55 1.48 4.21
N THR A 38 -13.32 1.09 5.46
CA THR A 38 -12.28 1.70 6.30
C THR A 38 -10.89 1.46 5.71
N GLU A 39 -10.62 0.23 5.28
CA GLU A 39 -9.36 -0.12 4.62
C GLU A 39 -9.22 0.58 3.27
N TYR A 40 -10.31 0.73 2.51
CA TYR A 40 -10.29 1.47 1.24
C TYR A 40 -9.90 2.94 1.44
N SER A 41 -10.36 3.57 2.52
CA SER A 41 -9.99 4.94 2.86
C SER A 41 -8.49 5.05 3.16
N VAL A 42 -7.92 4.07 3.86
CA VAL A 42 -6.49 4.01 4.14
C VAL A 42 -5.68 3.79 2.85
N VAL A 43 -6.14 2.90 1.96
CA VAL A 43 -5.52 2.68 0.65
C VAL A 43 -5.52 3.96 -0.18
N ALA A 44 -6.62 4.70 -0.18
CA ALA A 44 -6.71 5.99 -0.89
C ALA A 44 -5.72 7.02 -0.32
N ALA A 45 -5.55 7.05 1.00
CA ALA A 45 -4.55 7.91 1.64
C ALA A 45 -3.12 7.51 1.25
N ILE A 46 -2.81 6.21 1.21
CA ILE A 46 -1.50 5.71 0.74
C ILE A 46 -1.26 6.13 -0.72
N CYS A 47 -2.25 5.98 -1.61
CA CYS A 47 -2.13 6.40 -3.00
C CYS A 47 -1.87 7.90 -3.12
N SER A 48 -2.57 8.73 -2.35
CA SER A 48 -2.35 10.18 -2.32
C SER A 48 -0.95 10.54 -1.83
N MET A 49 -0.49 9.89 -0.77
CA MET A 49 0.86 10.06 -0.25
C MET A 49 1.92 9.64 -1.28
N TRP A 50 1.69 8.55 -2.00
CA TRP A 50 2.59 8.08 -3.05
C TRP A 50 2.74 9.10 -4.18
N LEU A 51 1.64 9.66 -4.65
CA LEU A 51 1.68 10.71 -5.67
C LEU A 51 2.39 11.97 -5.17
N ALA A 52 2.13 12.39 -3.94
CA ALA A 52 2.83 13.52 -3.32
C ALA A 52 4.33 13.27 -3.19
N ALA A 53 4.73 12.09 -2.71
CA ALA A 53 6.14 11.70 -2.62
C ALA A 53 6.83 11.74 -3.99
N ARG A 54 6.16 11.22 -5.03
CA ARG A 54 6.71 11.27 -6.40
C ARG A 54 6.86 12.69 -6.93
N ALA A 55 5.98 13.61 -6.58
CA ALA A 55 6.12 15.03 -6.95
C ALA A 55 7.37 15.68 -6.34
N GLU A 56 7.81 15.18 -5.19
CA GLU A 56 9.03 15.62 -4.49
C GLU A 56 10.28 14.78 -4.85
N GLY A 57 10.18 13.88 -5.85
CA GLY A 57 11.28 13.01 -6.25
C GLY A 57 11.55 11.85 -5.29
N ILE A 58 10.64 11.57 -4.35
CA ILE A 58 10.74 10.50 -3.37
C ILE A 58 10.09 9.23 -3.92
N GLY A 59 10.77 8.11 -3.80
CA GLY A 59 10.25 6.78 -4.09
C GLY A 59 9.46 6.21 -2.92
N LEU A 60 8.39 5.50 -3.23
CA LEU A 60 7.61 4.75 -2.27
C LEU A 60 7.34 3.35 -2.82
N GLY A 61 7.75 2.32 -2.08
CA GLY A 61 7.48 0.93 -2.41
C GLY A 61 6.50 0.31 -1.42
N TRP A 62 5.47 -0.37 -1.90
CA TRP A 62 4.49 -1.05 -1.05
C TRP A 62 4.81 -2.55 -1.00
N VAL A 63 5.09 -3.05 0.19
CA VAL A 63 5.35 -4.47 0.45
C VAL A 63 4.13 -5.10 1.12
N SER A 64 3.62 -6.19 0.54
CA SER A 64 2.45 -6.92 1.06
C SER A 64 2.74 -8.38 1.41
N ILE A 65 3.93 -8.91 1.11
CA ILE A 65 4.34 -10.29 1.42
C ILE A 65 4.90 -10.43 2.83
N LEU A 66 4.20 -9.84 3.79
CA LEU A 66 4.54 -9.87 5.21
C LEU A 66 3.44 -10.59 6.00
N ASN A 67 3.80 -11.21 7.10
CA ASN A 67 2.82 -11.80 8.00
C ASN A 67 2.23 -10.69 8.90
N PRO A 68 0.91 -10.36 8.79
CA PRO A 68 0.30 -9.30 9.58
C PRO A 68 0.40 -9.49 11.09
N ASP A 69 0.25 -10.73 11.58
CA ASP A 69 0.30 -11.03 13.01
C ASP A 69 1.71 -10.74 13.57
N ARG A 70 2.74 -11.09 12.80
CA ARG A 70 4.12 -10.78 13.18
C ARG A 70 4.41 -9.29 13.20
N ILE A 71 3.80 -8.52 12.30
CA ILE A 71 3.92 -7.05 12.31
C ILE A 71 3.24 -6.47 13.55
N HIS A 72 2.05 -6.97 13.91
CA HIS A 72 1.38 -6.58 15.14
C HIS A 72 2.24 -6.83 16.38
N ASP A 73 2.80 -8.03 16.49
CA ASP A 73 3.63 -8.43 17.64
C ASP A 73 4.91 -7.57 17.75
N ILE A 74 5.57 -7.31 16.62
CA ILE A 74 6.83 -6.54 16.61
C ILE A 74 6.61 -5.07 16.94
N LEU A 75 5.52 -4.48 16.42
CA LEU A 75 5.24 -3.06 16.59
C LEU A 75 4.37 -2.73 17.80
N ASP A 76 3.87 -3.74 18.51
CA ASP A 76 3.03 -3.61 19.71
C ASP A 76 1.85 -2.66 19.48
N VAL A 77 1.14 -2.85 18.37
CA VAL A 77 -0.02 -2.02 17.99
C VAL A 77 -1.33 -2.64 18.50
N PRO A 78 -2.38 -1.83 18.70
CA PRO A 78 -3.68 -2.34 19.17
C PRO A 78 -4.24 -3.45 18.27
N ALA A 79 -4.76 -4.51 18.87
CA ALA A 79 -5.34 -5.65 18.14
C ALA A 79 -6.55 -5.26 17.24
N SER A 80 -7.21 -4.13 17.55
CA SER A 80 -8.29 -3.57 16.73
C SER A 80 -7.81 -2.92 15.43
N TRP A 81 -6.51 -2.67 15.30
CA TRP A 81 -5.94 -2.10 14.09
C TRP A 81 -5.65 -3.19 13.07
N LYS A 82 -6.17 -3.06 11.87
CA LYS A 82 -5.91 -3.99 10.78
C LYS A 82 -4.74 -3.53 9.94
N PHE A 83 -3.74 -4.37 9.80
CA PHE A 83 -2.59 -4.10 8.92
C PHE A 83 -3.05 -3.96 7.47
N VAL A 84 -2.65 -2.87 6.81
CA VAL A 84 -2.98 -2.56 5.42
C VAL A 84 -1.76 -2.69 4.51
N GLY A 85 -0.61 -2.20 4.93
CA GLY A 85 0.59 -2.27 4.12
C GLY A 85 1.84 -1.80 4.85
N TYR A 86 2.98 -2.14 4.27
CA TYR A 86 4.29 -1.72 4.72
C TYR A 86 4.96 -0.95 3.59
N LEU A 87 5.35 0.28 3.87
CA LEU A 87 5.88 1.19 2.87
C LEU A 87 7.36 1.42 3.13
N CYS A 88 8.16 1.25 2.08
CA CYS A 88 9.57 1.60 2.05
C CYS A 88 9.70 2.96 1.35
N ILE A 89 10.33 3.93 1.99
CA ILE A 89 10.37 5.32 1.53
C ILE A 89 11.82 5.76 1.41
N GLY A 90 12.18 6.37 0.29
CA GLY A 90 13.55 6.85 0.07
C GLY A 90 13.72 7.46 -1.32
N TYR A 91 14.89 7.97 -1.60
CA TYR A 91 15.21 8.45 -2.94
C TYR A 91 15.49 7.28 -3.88
N PRO A 92 14.87 7.23 -5.08
CA PRO A 92 15.14 6.16 -6.03
C PRO A 92 16.58 6.22 -6.55
N GLN A 93 17.21 5.08 -6.73
CA GLN A 93 18.56 4.99 -7.30
C GLN A 93 18.61 5.44 -8.76
N ALA A 94 17.50 5.24 -9.48
CA ALA A 94 17.36 5.65 -10.88
C ALA A 94 15.90 5.97 -11.18
N GLU A 95 15.69 6.93 -12.06
CA GLU A 95 14.36 7.21 -12.62
C GLU A 95 14.12 6.32 -13.85
N CYS A 96 12.90 5.81 -13.97
CA CYS A 96 12.51 4.96 -15.07
C CYS A 96 11.05 5.19 -15.47
N ASP A 97 10.81 5.33 -16.77
CA ASP A 97 9.46 5.52 -17.32
C ASP A 97 8.61 4.25 -17.32
N ARG A 98 9.27 3.10 -17.23
CA ARG A 98 8.58 1.80 -17.18
C ARG A 98 8.58 1.25 -15.76
N PRO A 99 7.41 0.73 -15.29
CA PRO A 99 7.34 0.09 -13.99
C PRO A 99 8.38 -1.04 -13.83
N GLU A 100 9.03 -1.11 -12.68
CA GLU A 100 10.06 -2.13 -12.42
C GLU A 100 9.53 -3.56 -12.56
N LEU A 101 8.31 -3.82 -12.08
CA LEU A 101 7.67 -5.13 -12.19
C LEU A 101 7.42 -5.55 -13.66
N GLU A 102 7.11 -4.58 -14.53
CA GLU A 102 6.98 -4.84 -15.96
C GLU A 102 8.33 -5.14 -16.61
N GLN A 103 9.38 -4.41 -16.22
CA GLN A 103 10.75 -4.68 -16.69
C GLN A 103 11.25 -6.05 -16.23
N ALA A 104 10.93 -6.43 -15.01
CA ALA A 104 11.24 -7.74 -14.45
C ALA A 104 10.36 -8.87 -15.02
N LYS A 105 9.45 -8.57 -15.95
CA LYS A 105 8.49 -9.52 -16.54
C LYS A 105 7.63 -10.23 -15.50
N TRP A 106 7.35 -9.55 -14.39
CA TRP A 106 6.46 -10.05 -13.34
C TRP A 106 5.01 -10.02 -13.82
N GLU A 107 4.58 -8.87 -14.35
CA GLU A 107 3.24 -8.65 -14.89
C GLU A 107 3.30 -7.50 -15.92
N SER A 108 2.38 -7.52 -16.87
CA SER A 108 2.25 -6.47 -17.87
C SER A 108 1.10 -5.53 -17.51
N ARG A 109 1.27 -4.25 -17.83
CA ARG A 109 0.20 -3.27 -17.66
C ARG A 109 -0.99 -3.63 -18.55
N ARG A 110 -2.18 -3.62 -17.99
CA ARG A 110 -3.43 -3.88 -18.70
C ARG A 110 -4.16 -2.57 -19.00
N GLY A 111 -4.84 -2.53 -20.13
CA GLY A 111 -5.60 -1.35 -20.54
C GLY A 111 -6.90 -1.18 -19.73
N ALA A 112 -7.24 0.06 -19.37
CA ALA A 112 -8.46 0.34 -18.61
C ALA A 112 -9.73 -0.15 -19.33
N GLY A 113 -9.74 -0.18 -20.67
CA GLY A 113 -10.86 -0.69 -21.48
C GLY A 113 -11.20 -2.14 -21.24
N GLU A 114 -10.21 -2.96 -20.82
CA GLU A 114 -10.43 -4.38 -20.53
C GLU A 114 -11.32 -4.60 -19.29
N PHE A 115 -11.41 -3.60 -18.41
CA PHE A 115 -12.13 -3.66 -17.14
C PHE A 115 -13.36 -2.74 -17.10
N THR A 116 -13.65 -2.04 -18.20
CA THR A 116 -14.74 -1.06 -18.25
C THR A 116 -15.91 -1.63 -19.04
N ILE A 117 -17.05 -1.76 -18.40
CA ILE A 117 -18.31 -2.13 -19.05
C ILE A 117 -19.17 -0.86 -19.15
N ARG A 118 -19.53 -0.47 -20.36
CA ARG A 118 -20.48 0.61 -20.61
C ARG A 118 -21.88 -0.02 -20.81
N ARG A 119 -22.84 0.48 -20.08
CA ARG A 119 -24.25 0.05 -20.17
C ARG A 119 -25.13 1.26 -20.52
#